data_57f7e936fe618dd4da37b719f32a8070
#
_entry.id   57f7e936fe618dd4da37b719f32a8070
#
_cell.length_a   1.000
_cell.length_b   1.000
_cell.length_c   1.000
_cell.angle_alpha   90.00
_cell.angle_beta   90.00
_cell.angle_gamma   90.00
#
_symmetry.space_group_name_H-M   'P 1'
#
loop_
_entity.id
_entity.type
_entity.pdbx_description
1 polymer ?
#
loop_
_entity_poly.entity_id
_entity_poly.type
_entity_poly.pdbx_seq_one_letter_code
_entity_poly.pdbx_strand_id
1 'polypeptide(L)' 'MKAFLEYVARSLVDDPDAVVVEVSEADDEVTLTLKVGEGDMGRIIGRDGRIANAIRSLLRVMGARDGRHVELEIVGDD' A
#
# COMPACT_ATOMS: atom_id res chain seq x y z
N MET A 1 -0.96 -9.57 -4.36
CA MET A 1 -0.48 -8.32 -3.73
C MET A 1 -1.58 -7.41 -3.24
N LYS A 2 -2.63 -7.24 -4.02
CA LYS A 2 -3.74 -6.36 -3.62
C LYS A 2 -4.38 -6.79 -2.30
N ALA A 3 -4.72 -8.07 -2.17
CA ALA A 3 -5.37 -8.59 -0.96
C ALA A 3 -4.48 -8.42 0.27
N PHE A 4 -3.19 -8.63 0.12
CA PHE A 4 -2.23 -8.43 1.20
C PHE A 4 -2.21 -6.96 1.65
N LEU A 5 -2.13 -6.04 0.70
CA LEU A 5 -2.10 -4.62 1.01
C LEU A 5 -3.41 -4.16 1.67
N GLU A 6 -4.54 -4.65 1.17
CA GLU A 6 -5.85 -4.35 1.79
C GLU A 6 -5.90 -4.83 3.23
N TYR A 7 -5.43 -6.04 3.48
CA TYR A 7 -5.43 -6.61 4.82
C TYR A 7 -4.56 -5.77 5.78
N VAL A 8 -3.35 -5.47 5.36
CA VAL A 8 -2.42 -4.70 6.19
C VAL A 8 -2.98 -3.31 6.48
N ALA A 9 -3.48 -2.61 5.45
CA ALA A 9 -4.01 -1.27 5.62
C ALA A 9 -5.22 -1.25 6.54
N ARG A 10 -6.17 -2.16 6.34
CA ARG A 10 -7.36 -2.24 7.20
C ARG A 10 -7.02 -2.57 8.64
N SER A 11 -5.94 -3.28 8.86
CA SER A 11 -5.50 -3.63 10.21
C SER A 11 -4.87 -2.45 10.96
N LEU A 12 -4.39 -1.45 10.23
CA LEU A 12 -3.67 -0.31 10.83
C LEU A 12 -4.55 0.92 11.04
N VAL A 13 -5.62 1.08 10.27
CA VAL A 13 -6.42 2.30 10.26
C VAL A 13 -7.60 2.23 11.24
N ASP A 14 -8.12 3.41 11.60
CA ASP A 14 -9.35 3.50 12.39
C ASP A 14 -10.60 3.35 11.52
N ASP A 15 -10.50 3.71 10.24
CA ASP A 15 -11.63 3.64 9.30
C ASP A 15 -11.32 2.67 8.16
N PRO A 16 -11.49 1.37 8.39
CA PRO A 16 -11.18 0.37 7.35
C PRO A 16 -12.10 0.47 6.12
N ASP A 17 -13.28 1.03 6.27
CA ASP A 17 -14.20 1.18 5.13
C ASP A 17 -13.70 2.22 4.12
N ALA A 18 -12.82 3.11 4.53
CA ALA A 18 -12.23 4.11 3.63
C ALA A 18 -11.02 3.58 2.86
N VAL A 19 -10.56 2.36 3.17
CA VAL A 19 -9.40 1.79 2.48
C VAL A 19 -9.78 1.31 1.10
N VAL A 20 -9.07 1.82 0.10
CA VAL A 20 -9.23 1.41 -1.30
C VAL A 20 -7.85 1.15 -1.88
N VAL A 21 -7.69 0.02 -2.55
CA VAL A 21 -6.45 -0.32 -3.25
C VAL A 21 -6.74 -0.42 -4.74
N GLU A 22 -6.04 0.37 -5.52
CA GLU A 22 -6.13 0.33 -6.97
C GLU A 22 -4.84 -0.27 -7.53
N VAL A 23 -4.97 -1.12 -8.54
CA VAL A 23 -3.83 -1.80 -9.16
C VAL A 23 -3.76 -1.40 -10.62
N SER A 24 -2.57 -0.99 -11.05
CA SER A 24 -2.28 -0.72 -12.45
C SER A 24 -1.10 -1.59 -12.87
N GLU A 25 -1.23 -2.32 -13.95
CA GLU A 25 -0.17 -3.19 -14.45
C GLU A 25 0.19 -2.79 -15.87
N ALA A 26 1.49 -2.72 -16.14
CA ALA A 26 2.02 -2.42 -17.48
C ALA A 26 3.34 -3.18 -17.62
N ASP A 27 3.37 -4.15 -18.54
CA ASP A 27 4.54 -5.00 -18.76
C ASP A 27 4.96 -5.68 -17.46
N ASP A 28 6.19 -5.39 -16.99
CA ASP A 28 6.72 -5.99 -15.77
C ASP A 28 6.53 -5.10 -14.54
N GLU A 29 5.78 -4.01 -14.68
CA GLU A 29 5.57 -3.07 -13.59
C GLU A 29 4.15 -3.17 -13.02
N VAL A 30 4.06 -3.14 -11.69
CA VAL A 30 2.79 -3.09 -10.97
C VAL A 30 2.81 -1.85 -10.08
N THR A 31 1.82 -1.00 -10.24
CA THR A 31 1.66 0.16 -9.36
C THR A 31 0.42 -0.06 -8.50
N LEU A 32 0.62 -0.02 -7.19
CA LEU A 32 -0.46 -0.13 -6.23
C LEU A 32 -0.69 1.25 -5.62
N THR A 33 -1.92 1.73 -5.69
CA THR A 33 -2.30 2.99 -5.07
C THR A 33 -3.19 2.68 -3.89
N LEU A 34 -2.72 3.03 -2.70
CA LEU A 34 -3.46 2.82 -1.45
C LEU A 34 -4.09 4.15 -1.04
N LYS A 35 -5.41 4.15 -0.95
CA LYS A 35 -6.17 5.29 -0.44
C LYS A 35 -6.67 4.97 0.96
N VAL A 36 -6.48 5.90 1.88
CA VAL A 36 -6.99 5.78 3.25
C VAL A 36 -7.64 7.10 3.65
N GLY A 37 -8.42 7.08 4.70
CA GLY A 37 -8.99 8.31 5.24
C GLY A 37 -7.88 9.27 5.63
N GLU A 38 -8.10 10.57 5.45
CA GLU A 38 -7.08 11.60 5.71
C GLU A 38 -6.53 11.50 7.13
N GLY A 39 -7.39 11.22 8.10
CA GLY A 39 -6.98 11.08 9.50
C GLY A 39 -6.15 9.83 9.79
N ASP A 40 -6.07 8.89 8.84
CA ASP A 40 -5.33 7.64 9.02
C ASP A 40 -3.99 7.63 8.29
N MET A 41 -3.64 8.69 7.57
CA MET A 41 -2.38 8.75 6.83
C MET A 41 -1.17 8.50 7.73
N GLY A 42 -1.16 9.09 8.92
CA GLY A 42 -0.06 8.90 9.86
C GLY A 42 0.13 7.45 10.31
N ARG A 43 -0.96 6.70 10.39
CA ARG A 43 -0.92 5.28 10.78
C ARG A 43 -0.30 4.40 9.70
N ILE A 44 -0.50 4.77 8.45
CA ILE A 44 0.05 4.02 7.31
C ILE A 44 1.50 4.40 7.07
N ILE A 45 1.83 5.67 7.22
CA ILE A 45 3.20 6.15 6.97
C ILE A 45 4.11 5.78 8.13
N GLY A 46 3.65 6.00 9.37
CA GLY A 46 4.42 5.74 10.56
C GLY A 46 5.48 6.79 10.82
N ARG A 47 6.17 6.66 11.94
CA ARG A 47 7.24 7.59 12.30
C ARG A 47 8.38 7.48 11.28
N ASP A 48 8.76 8.62 10.71
CA ASP A 48 9.85 8.69 9.72
C ASP A 48 9.63 7.81 8.51
N GLY A 49 8.35 7.47 8.21
CA GLY A 49 8.01 6.65 7.07
C GLY A 49 8.26 5.16 7.27
N ARG A 50 8.52 4.70 8.48
CA ARG A 50 8.93 3.32 8.74
C ARG A 50 7.89 2.28 8.35
N ILE A 51 6.61 2.56 8.59
CA ILE A 51 5.55 1.61 8.25
C ILE A 51 5.40 1.53 6.73
N ALA A 52 5.33 2.68 6.06
CA ALA A 52 5.22 2.70 4.60
C ALA A 52 6.43 2.01 3.95
N ASN A 53 7.63 2.25 4.45
CA ASN A 53 8.83 1.61 3.91
C ASN A 53 8.83 0.10 4.13
N ALA A 54 8.34 -0.37 5.28
CA ALA A 54 8.22 -1.80 5.53
C ALA A 54 7.23 -2.45 4.58
N ILE A 55 6.09 -1.81 4.34
CA ILE A 55 5.08 -2.31 3.40
C ILE A 55 5.68 -2.37 1.99
N ARG A 56 6.38 -1.31 1.56
CA ARG A 56 7.05 -1.29 0.25
C ARG A 56 8.03 -2.44 0.10
N SER A 57 8.83 -2.69 1.13
CA SER A 57 9.82 -3.76 1.09
C SER A 57 9.16 -5.12 0.92
N LEU A 58 8.07 -5.37 1.62
CA LEU A 58 7.33 -6.62 1.51
C LEU A 58 6.72 -6.79 0.12
N LEU A 59 6.13 -5.71 -0.42
CA LEU A 59 5.55 -5.75 -1.76
C LEU A 59 6.62 -6.00 -2.83
N ARG A 60 7.80 -5.40 -2.67
CA ARG A 60 8.90 -5.62 -3.60
C ARG A 60 9.38 -7.07 -3.61
N VAL A 61 9.44 -7.69 -2.43
CA VAL A 61 9.81 -9.10 -2.32
C VAL A 61 8.77 -9.97 -3.04
N MET A 62 7.49 -9.68 -2.82
CA MET A 62 6.41 -10.41 -3.47
C MET A 62 6.46 -10.24 -5.00
N GLY A 63 6.69 -9.01 -5.46
CA GLY A 63 6.82 -8.74 -6.89
C GLY A 63 8.03 -9.41 -7.51
N ALA A 64 9.15 -9.39 -6.83
CA ALA A 64 10.38 -10.00 -7.34
C ALA A 64 10.22 -11.51 -7.59
N ARG A 65 9.43 -12.18 -6.77
CA ARG A 65 9.14 -13.60 -6.98
C ARG A 65 8.43 -13.87 -8.30
N ASP A 66 7.65 -12.90 -8.76
CA ASP A 66 6.90 -12.99 -10.01
C ASP A 66 7.62 -12.28 -11.17
N GLY A 67 8.87 -11.84 -10.95
CA GLY A 67 9.63 -11.11 -11.96
C GLY A 67 9.08 -9.73 -12.26
N ARG A 68 8.40 -9.10 -11.29
CA ARG A 68 7.76 -7.80 -11.47
C ARG A 68 8.35 -6.73 -10.56
N HIS A 69 8.37 -5.51 -11.06
CA HIS A 69 8.75 -4.34 -10.29
C HIS A 69 7.49 -3.71 -9.70
N VAL A 70 7.49 -3.50 -8.39
CA VAL A 70 6.31 -2.99 -7.69
C VAL A 70 6.58 -1.60 -7.12
N GLU A 71 5.66 -0.67 -7.40
CA GLU A 71 5.64 0.65 -6.81
C GLU A 71 4.41 0.82 -5.94
N LEU A 72 4.56 1.51 -4.83
CA LEU A 72 3.46 1.81 -3.91
C LEU A 72 3.28 3.31 -3.79
N GLU A 73 2.06 3.78 -4.04
CA GLU A 73 1.66 5.15 -3.78
C GLU A 73 0.63 5.15 -2.65
N ILE A 74 0.76 6.09 -1.73
CA ILE A 74 -0.17 6.23 -0.60
C ILE A 74 -0.79 7.63 -0.69
N VAL A 75 -2.12 7.68 -0.72
CA VAL A 75 -2.84 8.94 -0.82
C VAL A 75 -3.92 9.02 0.23
N GLY A 76 -4.21 10.23 0.69
CA GLY A 76 -5.32 10.47 1.60
C GLY A 76 -6.59 10.74 0.80
N ASP A 77 -7.70 10.32 1.35
CA ASP A 77 -9.03 10.60 0.80
C ASP A 77 -9.59 11.81 1.55
N ASP A 78 -9.58 12.95 0.89
CA ASP A 78 -10.10 14.21 1.48
C ASP A 78 -11.48 14.58 0.96
#